data_2a66e71754715ef02a0a43494b4c409b
#
_entry.id   2a66e71754715ef02a0a43494b4c409b
#
_cell.length_a   1.000
_cell.length_b   1.000
_cell.length_c   1.000
_cell.angle_alpha   90.00
_cell.angle_beta   90.00
_cell.angle_gamma   90.00
#
_symmetry.space_group_name_H-M   'P 1'
#
loop_
_entity.id
_entity.type
_entity.pdbx_description
1 polymer ?
#
loop_
_entity_poly.entity_id
_entity_poly.type
_entity_poly.pdbx_seq_one_letter_code
_entity_poly.pdbx_strand_id
1 'polypeptide(L)'
;MSHYTGNMTSSVILLNSENPQGVAVDPAQPLIGVEDQGFTRGDGVFETMLAVNRRVRKLDMHLTRLESSARMLDLPEPDLHQLRDALAGLLDQAVPGAHTELGEEHIVKIIISR
;
A
#
# COMPACT_ATOMS: atom_id res chain seq x y z
N MET A 1 1.20 -4.52 -27.09
CA MET A 1 1.75 -5.22 -25.94
C MET A 1 2.46 -4.25 -25.01
N SER A 2 2.35 -4.48 -23.77
CA SER A 2 3.05 -3.64 -22.79
C SER A 2 4.55 -3.86 -22.85
N HIS A 3 5.30 -2.78 -22.80
CA HIS A 3 6.75 -2.82 -22.79
C HIS A 3 7.34 -2.42 -21.46
N TYR A 4 6.51 -2.44 -20.44
CA TYR A 4 6.90 -1.94 -19.13
C TYR A 4 7.34 -3.05 -18.18
N THR A 5 7.69 -4.22 -18.72
CA THR A 5 8.02 -5.37 -17.91
C THR A 5 9.08 -5.06 -16.85
N GLY A 6 10.09 -4.28 -17.21
CA GLY A 6 11.12 -3.89 -16.28
C GLY A 6 10.68 -2.85 -15.26
N ASN A 7 9.59 -2.12 -15.55
CA ASN A 7 9.12 -1.03 -14.70
C ASN A 7 7.83 -1.37 -13.96
N MET A 8 7.21 -2.49 -14.30
CA MET A 8 5.89 -2.84 -13.77
C MET A 8 5.97 -3.90 -12.69
N THR A 9 7.14 -4.06 -12.12
CA THR A 9 7.30 -4.97 -11.00
C THR A 9 6.73 -4.30 -9.76
N SER A 10 5.66 -4.88 -9.26
CA SER A 10 4.99 -4.41 -8.06
C SER A 10 4.84 -5.56 -7.09
N SER A 11 4.87 -5.24 -5.82
CA SER A 11 4.56 -6.19 -4.76
C SER A 11 3.32 -5.71 -4.03
N VAL A 12 2.39 -6.60 -3.79
CA VAL A 12 1.12 -6.27 -3.15
C VAL A 12 0.89 -7.19 -1.97
N ILE A 13 0.49 -6.61 -0.86
CA ILE A 13 0.04 -7.35 0.31
C ILE A 13 -1.41 -6.97 0.54
N LEU A 14 -2.27 -7.98 0.61
CA LEU A 14 -3.68 -7.80 0.93
C LEU A 14 -3.89 -8.04 2.41
N LEU A 15 -4.50 -7.05 3.07
CA LEU A 15 -4.88 -7.13 4.47
C LEU A 15 -6.40 -7.15 4.55
N ASN A 16 -6.97 -8.11 5.26
CA ASN A 16 -8.41 -8.18 5.49
C ASN A 16 -8.69 -8.94 6.78
N SER A 17 -9.96 -9.12 7.09
CA SER A 17 -10.35 -9.82 8.32
C SER A 17 -9.88 -11.27 8.37
N GLU A 18 -9.73 -11.91 7.20
CA GLU A 18 -9.23 -13.29 7.13
C GLU A 18 -7.71 -13.36 7.23
N ASN A 19 -7.04 -12.30 6.79
CA ASN A 19 -5.58 -12.21 6.76
C ASN A 19 -5.13 -10.90 7.39
N PRO A 20 -5.28 -10.74 8.71
CA PRO A 20 -4.97 -9.46 9.35
C PRO A 20 -3.49 -9.11 9.32
N GLN A 21 -2.62 -10.10 9.13
CA GLN A 21 -1.18 -9.87 9.01
C GLN A 21 -0.74 -9.62 7.59
N GLY A 22 -1.67 -9.78 6.64
CA GLY A 22 -1.37 -9.59 5.25
C GLY A 22 -0.93 -10.88 4.55
N VAL A 23 -1.29 -10.98 3.30
CA VAL A 23 -0.87 -12.08 2.43
C VAL A 23 -0.36 -11.46 1.13
N ALA A 24 0.80 -11.94 0.69
CA ALA A 24 1.35 -11.51 -0.60
C ALA A 24 0.46 -12.06 -1.71
N VAL A 25 0.09 -11.19 -2.64
CA VAL A 25 -0.77 -11.57 -3.76
C VAL A 25 -0.13 -11.16 -5.07
N ASP A 26 -0.54 -11.82 -6.14
CA ASP A 26 -0.08 -11.48 -7.49
C ASP A 26 -0.79 -10.19 -7.94
N PRO A 27 -0.06 -9.09 -8.17
CA PRO A 27 -0.69 -7.84 -8.58
C PRO A 27 -1.37 -7.92 -9.94
N ALA A 28 -1.08 -8.95 -10.74
CA ALA A 28 -1.74 -9.15 -12.02
C ALA A 28 -3.11 -9.79 -11.90
N GLN A 29 -3.46 -10.31 -10.72
CA GLN A 29 -4.76 -10.93 -10.49
C GLN A 29 -5.78 -9.91 -10.01
N PRO A 30 -7.08 -10.13 -10.29
CA PRO A 30 -8.12 -9.28 -9.74
C PRO A 30 -8.10 -9.30 -8.22
N LEU A 31 -8.01 -8.14 -7.59
CA LEU A 31 -7.91 -8.00 -6.15
C LEU A 31 -9.13 -7.30 -5.54
N ILE A 32 -9.89 -6.57 -6.35
CA ILE A 32 -11.01 -5.75 -5.91
C ILE A 32 -12.26 -6.24 -6.61
N GLY A 33 -13.29 -6.56 -5.83
CA GLY A 33 -14.58 -6.96 -6.38
C GLY A 33 -15.32 -5.78 -7.00
N VAL A 34 -16.21 -6.08 -7.93
CA VAL A 34 -16.99 -5.03 -8.61
C VAL A 34 -17.94 -4.31 -7.66
N GLU A 35 -18.25 -4.91 -6.53
CA GLU A 35 -19.11 -4.32 -5.50
C GLU A 35 -18.34 -3.54 -4.44
N ASP A 36 -17.02 -3.48 -4.55
CA ASP A 36 -16.22 -2.72 -3.61
C ASP A 36 -16.56 -1.24 -3.69
N GLN A 37 -17.01 -0.67 -2.57
CA GLN A 37 -17.47 0.71 -2.51
C GLN A 37 -16.33 1.69 -2.79
N GLY A 38 -15.12 1.34 -2.39
CA GLY A 38 -13.94 2.17 -2.65
C GLY A 38 -13.65 2.27 -4.13
N PHE A 39 -13.87 1.19 -4.89
CA PHE A 39 -13.66 1.17 -6.32
C PHE A 39 -14.84 1.80 -7.09
N THR A 40 -16.07 1.42 -6.76
CA THR A 40 -17.23 1.80 -7.56
C THR A 40 -17.76 3.18 -7.26
N ARG A 41 -17.53 3.69 -6.04
CA ARG A 41 -18.10 4.97 -5.57
C ARG A 41 -17.06 5.94 -5.04
N GLY A 42 -15.79 5.60 -5.13
CA GLY A 42 -14.75 6.40 -4.52
C GLY A 42 -14.84 6.44 -3.00
N ASP A 43 -15.46 5.44 -2.39
CA ASP A 43 -15.67 5.37 -0.95
C ASP A 43 -14.47 4.68 -0.31
N GLY A 44 -13.32 5.32 -0.42
CA GLY A 44 -12.08 4.84 0.12
C GLY A 44 -11.11 5.98 0.38
N VAL A 45 -10.04 5.66 1.04
CA VAL A 45 -8.95 6.61 1.32
C VAL A 45 -7.63 5.97 0.96
N PHE A 46 -6.64 6.80 0.66
CA PHE A 46 -5.31 6.30 0.34
C PHE A 46 -4.24 7.27 0.81
N GLU A 47 -3.02 6.73 0.93
CA GLU A 47 -1.80 7.50 1.13
C GLU A 47 -0.77 7.04 0.12
N THR A 48 -0.03 7.98 -0.45
CA THR A 48 1.10 7.69 -1.30
C THR A 48 2.35 8.20 -0.62
N MET A 49 3.34 7.35 -0.51
CA MET A 49 4.53 7.63 0.27
C MET A 49 5.78 7.33 -0.53
N LEU A 50 6.86 8.02 -0.21
CA LEU A 50 8.16 7.74 -0.78
C LEU A 50 8.97 6.93 0.21
N ALA A 51 9.52 5.81 -0.25
CA ALA A 51 10.51 5.05 0.51
C ALA A 51 11.88 5.27 -0.11
N VAL A 52 12.85 5.60 0.72
CA VAL A 52 14.24 5.77 0.30
C VAL A 52 15.08 4.75 1.06
N ASN A 53 15.85 3.97 0.32
CA ASN A 53 16.63 2.85 0.88
C ASN A 53 15.75 1.94 1.73
N ARG A 54 14.54 1.68 1.23
CA ARG A 54 13.55 0.78 1.82
C ARG A 54 12.97 1.26 3.15
N ARG A 55 13.02 2.56 3.39
CA ARG A 55 12.42 3.18 4.57
C ARG A 55 11.47 4.27 4.13
N VAL A 56 10.23 4.18 4.58
CA VAL A 56 9.21 5.18 4.25
C VAL A 56 9.53 6.47 4.97
N ARG A 57 9.53 7.56 4.20
CA ARG A 57 9.74 8.88 4.74
C ARG A 57 8.47 9.37 5.42
N LYS A 58 8.63 9.96 6.61
CA LYS A 58 7.50 10.54 7.39
C LYS A 58 6.38 9.55 7.60
N LEU A 59 6.73 8.30 7.89
CA LEU A 59 5.75 7.22 8.03
C LEU A 59 4.68 7.54 9.06
N ASP A 60 5.07 8.05 10.24
CA ASP A 60 4.12 8.34 11.30
C ASP A 60 3.06 9.34 10.87
N MET A 61 3.47 10.39 10.16
CA MET A 61 2.55 11.40 9.66
C MET A 61 1.57 10.79 8.65
N HIS A 62 2.07 9.97 7.73
CA HIS A 62 1.23 9.32 6.73
C HIS A 62 0.22 8.37 7.38
N LEU A 63 0.65 7.56 8.33
CA LEU A 63 -0.24 6.60 8.99
C LEU A 63 -1.28 7.31 9.85
N THR A 64 -0.90 8.36 10.55
CA THR A 64 -1.84 9.15 11.34
C THR A 64 -2.90 9.79 10.44
N ARG A 65 -2.48 10.32 9.30
CA ARG A 65 -3.41 10.93 8.36
C ARG A 65 -4.34 9.88 7.74
N LEU A 66 -3.82 8.71 7.41
CA LEU A 66 -4.62 7.61 6.90
C LEU A 66 -5.69 7.19 7.90
N GLU A 67 -5.31 7.05 9.16
CA GLU A 67 -6.24 6.70 10.23
C GLU A 67 -7.34 7.74 10.38
N SER A 68 -6.97 9.01 10.39
CA SER A 68 -7.94 10.11 10.48
C SER A 68 -8.90 10.12 9.30
N SER A 69 -8.38 9.91 8.09
CA SER A 69 -9.22 9.86 6.89
C SER A 69 -10.19 8.70 6.91
N ALA A 70 -9.73 7.54 7.36
CA ALA A 70 -10.61 6.37 7.49
C ALA A 70 -11.74 6.64 8.49
N ARG A 71 -11.40 7.27 9.62
CA ARG A 71 -12.39 7.60 10.64
C ARG A 71 -13.42 8.61 10.11
N MET A 72 -12.97 9.60 9.37
CA MET A 72 -13.87 10.62 8.81
C MET A 72 -14.89 10.03 7.83
N LEU A 73 -14.51 8.99 7.09
CA LEU A 73 -15.40 8.34 6.13
C LEU A 73 -16.06 7.09 6.70
N ASP A 74 -15.91 6.85 8.00
CA ASP A 74 -16.46 5.67 8.66
C ASP A 74 -16.04 4.37 7.98
N LEU A 75 -14.80 4.33 7.54
CA LEU A 75 -14.16 3.14 6.99
C LEU A 75 -13.53 2.33 8.13
N PRO A 76 -13.22 1.05 7.88
CA PRO A 76 -12.49 0.27 8.88
C PRO A 76 -11.20 0.99 9.27
N GLU A 77 -10.98 1.16 10.57
CA GLU A 77 -9.76 1.80 11.05
C GLU A 77 -8.60 0.82 10.92
N PRO A 78 -7.48 1.27 10.35
CA PRO A 78 -6.32 0.40 10.22
C PRO A 78 -5.66 0.16 11.58
N ASP A 79 -5.12 -1.03 11.76
CA ASP A 79 -4.19 -1.29 12.84
C ASP A 79 -2.82 -0.79 12.40
N LEU A 80 -2.38 0.31 12.98
CA LEU A 80 -1.15 0.97 12.53
C LEU A 80 0.08 0.11 12.78
N HIS A 81 0.06 -0.70 13.83
CA HIS A 81 1.16 -1.60 14.12
C HIS A 81 1.29 -2.67 13.04
N GLN A 82 0.16 -3.27 12.65
CA GLN A 82 0.15 -4.26 11.57
C GLN A 82 0.55 -3.65 10.24
N LEU A 83 0.14 -2.41 9.97
CA LEU A 83 0.55 -1.72 8.75
C LEU A 83 2.06 -1.49 8.71
N ARG A 84 2.65 -1.10 9.83
CA ARG A 84 4.10 -0.94 9.90
C ARG A 84 4.83 -2.23 9.59
N ASP A 85 4.37 -3.33 10.18
CA ASP A 85 4.99 -4.63 9.95
C ASP A 85 4.82 -5.07 8.49
N ALA A 86 3.64 -4.88 7.93
CA ALA A 86 3.36 -5.23 6.54
C ALA A 86 4.22 -4.41 5.57
N LEU A 87 4.37 -3.11 5.83
CA LEU A 87 5.20 -2.23 5.00
C LEU A 87 6.67 -2.63 5.07
N ALA A 88 7.16 -2.92 6.26
CA ALA A 88 8.54 -3.36 6.43
C ALA A 88 8.80 -4.64 5.64
N GLY A 89 7.91 -5.62 5.73
CA GLY A 89 8.04 -6.87 4.99
C GLY A 89 7.95 -6.66 3.49
N LEU A 90 7.04 -5.81 3.04
CA LEU A 90 6.88 -5.50 1.62
C LEU A 90 8.13 -4.87 1.04
N LEU A 91 8.69 -3.88 1.73
CA LEU A 91 9.89 -3.19 1.27
C LEU A 91 11.13 -4.07 1.35
N ASP A 92 11.19 -4.94 2.35
CA ASP A 92 12.30 -5.86 2.51
C ASP A 92 12.40 -6.85 1.35
N GLN A 93 11.25 -7.23 0.78
CA GLN A 93 11.16 -8.19 -0.30
C GLN A 93 10.99 -7.54 -1.68
N ALA A 94 10.90 -6.21 -1.73
CA ALA A 94 10.68 -5.51 -2.99
C ALA A 94 11.88 -5.68 -3.92
N VAL A 95 11.59 -5.73 -5.22
CA VAL A 95 12.66 -5.69 -6.23
C VAL A 95 13.40 -4.36 -6.12
N PRO A 96 14.65 -4.30 -6.62
CA PRO A 96 15.41 -3.04 -6.56
C PRO A 96 14.63 -1.89 -7.19
N GLY A 97 14.60 -0.76 -6.50
CA GLY A 97 13.97 0.45 -6.97
C GLY A 97 14.90 1.30 -7.83
N ALA A 98 14.39 2.41 -8.30
CA ALA A 98 15.19 3.37 -9.06
C ALA A 98 16.20 4.04 -8.14
N HIS A 99 17.43 4.23 -8.63
CA HIS A 99 18.44 4.94 -7.88
C HIS A 99 18.47 6.40 -8.29
N THR A 100 18.35 7.26 -7.30
CA THR A 100 18.41 8.71 -7.47
C THR A 100 19.49 9.27 -6.56
N GLU A 101 19.60 10.60 -6.52
CA GLU A 101 20.52 11.26 -5.59
C GLU A 101 20.18 10.96 -4.13
N LEU A 102 18.93 10.65 -3.83
CA LEU A 102 18.49 10.31 -2.49
C LEU A 102 18.84 8.87 -2.10
N GLY A 103 18.99 7.99 -3.07
CA GLY A 103 19.23 6.58 -2.89
C GLY A 103 18.28 5.73 -3.70
N GLU A 104 18.03 4.52 -3.25
CA GLU A 104 17.06 3.63 -3.89
C GLU A 104 15.65 4.07 -3.51
N GLU A 105 14.82 4.33 -4.51
CA GLU A 105 13.47 4.85 -4.28
C GLU A 105 12.39 3.85 -4.66
N HIS A 106 11.35 3.82 -3.84
CA HIS A 106 10.11 3.11 -4.14
C HIS A 106 8.94 4.01 -3.82
N ILE A 107 7.88 3.90 -4.61
CA ILE A 107 6.61 4.52 -4.30
C ILE A 107 5.75 3.47 -3.62
N VAL A 108 5.20 3.83 -2.48
CA VAL A 108 4.36 2.95 -1.67
C VAL A 108 2.97 3.56 -1.58
N LYS A 109 1.97 2.76 -1.80
CA LYS A 109 0.59 3.22 -1.73
C LYS A 109 -0.22 2.30 -0.83
N ILE A 110 -0.98 2.90 0.08
CA ILE A 110 -1.93 2.19 0.92
C ILE A 110 -3.32 2.64 0.52
N ILE A 111 -4.21 1.68 0.32
CA ILE A 111 -5.61 1.96 -0.02
C ILE A 111 -6.47 1.23 1.00
N ILE A 112 -7.43 1.96 1.60
CA ILE A 112 -8.45 1.38 2.47
C ILE A 112 -9.79 1.62 1.79
N SER A 113 -10.52 0.53 1.54
CA SER A 113 -11.86 0.59 1.00
C SER A 113 -12.82 -0.17 1.90
N ARG A 114 -14.11 0.10 1.70
CA ARG A 114 -15.15 -0.55 2.48
C ARG A 114 -15.38 -2.00 2.06
#